data_eaab8ebfd136c060e2f722c7ebe99fa8
#
_entry.id   eaab8ebfd136c060e2f722c7ebe99fa8
#
_cell.length_a   1.000
_cell.length_b   1.000
_cell.length_c   1.000
_cell.angle_alpha   90.00
_cell.angle_beta   90.00
_cell.angle_gamma   90.00
#
_symmetry.space_group_name_H-M   'P 1'
#
loop_
_entity.id
_entity.type
_entity.pdbx_description
1 polymer ?
#
loop_
_entity_poly.entity_id
_entity_poly.type
_entity_poly.pdbx_seq_one_letter_code
_entity_poly.pdbx_strand_id
1 'polypeptide(L)'
;MRKMRVYYYILGTEPYYKEVSSVEEARIIVDAIADFVNAKVDEGVFPDHCSTAGLDEYDEEEKEWGTWYDENGLDFNEHFETETEET
;
A
#
# COMPACT_ATOMS: atom_id res chain seq x y z
N MET A 1 -6.88 -18.93 5.01
CA MET A 1 -6.83 -17.60 4.38
C MET A 1 -5.63 -16.82 4.87
N ARG A 2 -4.84 -16.30 3.97
CA ARG A 2 -3.67 -15.52 4.37
C ARG A 2 -4.09 -14.16 4.91
N LYS A 3 -3.46 -13.76 5.99
CA LYS A 3 -3.63 -12.41 6.49
C LYS A 3 -2.83 -11.47 5.62
N MET A 4 -3.43 -10.34 5.30
CA MET A 4 -2.76 -9.29 4.56
C MET A 4 -3.02 -7.97 5.26
N ARG A 5 -2.09 -7.05 5.13
CA ARG A 5 -2.29 -5.70 5.65
C ARG A 5 -1.68 -4.68 4.70
N VAL A 6 -2.37 -3.58 4.54
CA VAL A 6 -1.83 -2.44 3.82
C VAL A 6 -0.98 -1.62 4.79
N TYR A 7 0.10 -1.03 4.28
CA TYR A 7 0.82 -0.03 5.06
C TYR A 7 0.87 1.27 4.27
N TYR A 8 0.86 2.37 4.99
CA TYR A 8 0.99 3.69 4.40
C TYR A 8 1.90 4.50 5.31
N TYR A 9 3.02 4.95 4.75
CA TYR A 9 4.03 5.69 5.49
C TYR A 9 4.10 7.11 4.96
N ILE A 10 4.03 8.07 5.85
CA ILE A 10 4.23 9.49 5.53
C ILE A 10 5.46 9.94 6.29
N LEU A 11 6.39 10.58 5.58
CA LEU A 11 7.66 11.01 6.16
C LEU A 11 7.44 11.83 7.43
N GLY A 12 8.09 11.45 8.51
CA GLY A 12 7.98 12.13 9.79
C GLY A 12 6.87 11.60 10.68
N THR A 13 6.13 10.58 10.24
CA THR A 13 5.08 9.96 11.05
C THR A 13 5.34 8.47 11.19
N GLU A 14 4.57 7.81 12.05
CA GLU A 14 4.63 6.35 12.15
C GLU A 14 3.81 5.73 11.01
N PRO A 15 4.22 4.54 10.51
CA PRO A 15 3.45 3.88 9.46
C PRO A 15 2.03 3.55 9.93
N TYR A 16 1.07 3.67 9.04
CA TYR A 16 -0.30 3.25 9.26
C TYR A 16 -0.46 1.84 8.71
N TYR A 17 -1.06 0.95 9.49
CA TYR A 17 -1.32 -0.42 9.08
C TYR A 17 -2.81 -0.72 9.16
N LYS A 18 -3.32 -1.43 8.16
CA LYS A 18 -4.71 -1.87 8.17
C LYS A 18 -4.82 -3.26 7.57
N GLU A 19 -5.38 -4.21 8.33
CA GLU A 19 -5.64 -5.55 7.80
C GLU A 19 -6.74 -5.48 6.75
N VAL A 20 -6.55 -6.23 5.67
CA VAL A 20 -7.49 -6.29 4.56
C VAL A 20 -7.73 -7.75 4.18
N SER A 21 -8.84 -8.00 3.49
CA SER A 21 -9.21 -9.36 3.09
C SER A 21 -8.94 -9.63 1.61
N SER A 22 -8.55 -8.63 0.84
CA SER A 22 -8.22 -8.81 -0.57
C SER A 22 -7.28 -7.72 -1.06
N VAL A 23 -6.67 -7.98 -2.21
CA VAL A 23 -5.79 -7.01 -2.86
C VAL A 23 -6.60 -5.79 -3.34
N GLU A 24 -7.82 -6.02 -3.82
CA GLU A 24 -8.71 -4.96 -4.27
C GLU A 24 -9.10 -4.04 -3.11
N GLU A 25 -9.36 -4.61 -1.95
CA GLU A 25 -9.67 -3.81 -0.74
C GLU A 25 -8.46 -2.96 -0.36
N ALA A 26 -7.26 -3.53 -0.45
CA ALA A 26 -6.02 -2.81 -0.18
C ALA A 26 -5.88 -1.61 -1.12
N ARG A 27 -6.19 -1.79 -2.40
CA ARG A 27 -6.10 -0.72 -3.39
C ARG A 27 -7.06 0.42 -3.08
N ILE A 28 -8.30 0.08 -2.73
CA ILE A 28 -9.30 1.10 -2.37
C ILE A 28 -8.82 1.95 -1.20
N ILE A 29 -8.26 1.30 -0.18
CA ILE A 29 -7.76 1.99 1.00
C ILE A 29 -6.57 2.88 0.65
N VAL A 30 -5.60 2.35 -0.11
CA VAL A 30 -4.42 3.12 -0.51
C VAL A 30 -4.82 4.32 -1.35
N ASP A 31 -5.73 4.13 -2.32
CA ASP A 31 -6.18 5.23 -3.17
C ASP A 31 -6.88 6.32 -2.37
N ALA A 32 -7.70 5.94 -1.39
CA ALA A 32 -8.39 6.91 -0.55
C ALA A 32 -7.41 7.72 0.30
N ILE A 33 -6.40 7.05 0.87
CA ILE A 33 -5.39 7.73 1.67
C ILE A 33 -4.53 8.63 0.77
N ALA A 34 -4.18 8.14 -0.43
CA ALA A 34 -3.38 8.91 -1.37
C ALA A 34 -4.10 10.19 -1.79
N ASP A 35 -5.41 10.13 -2.03
CA ASP A 35 -6.20 11.31 -2.35
C ASP A 35 -6.15 12.34 -1.22
N PHE A 36 -6.27 11.86 0.01
CA PHE A 36 -6.20 12.74 1.18
C PHE A 36 -4.81 13.39 1.29
N VAL A 37 -3.76 12.58 1.15
CA VAL A 37 -2.38 13.08 1.23
C VAL A 37 -2.10 14.09 0.13
N ASN A 38 -2.54 13.80 -1.10
CA ASN A 38 -2.34 14.71 -2.24
C ASN A 38 -3.05 16.04 -2.01
N ALA A 39 -4.25 16.02 -1.43
CA ALA A 39 -4.95 17.25 -1.08
C ALA A 39 -4.16 18.07 -0.08
N LYS A 40 -3.51 17.41 0.88
CA LYS A 40 -2.69 18.10 1.88
C LYS A 40 -1.38 18.64 1.29
N VAL A 41 -0.82 17.96 0.29
CA VAL A 41 0.34 18.47 -0.44
C VAL A 41 -0.04 19.74 -1.19
N ASP A 42 -1.21 19.74 -1.84
CA ASP A 42 -1.71 20.94 -2.56
C ASP A 42 -1.96 22.12 -1.62
N GLU A 43 -2.36 21.83 -0.38
CA GLU A 43 -2.55 22.87 0.64
C GLU A 43 -1.25 23.32 1.28
N GLY A 44 -0.13 22.66 0.97
CA GLY A 44 1.17 22.99 1.52
C GLY A 44 1.43 22.41 2.92
N VAL A 45 0.58 21.49 3.37
CA VAL A 45 0.74 20.85 4.69
C VAL A 45 1.84 19.80 4.68
N PHE A 46 1.92 19.01 3.59
CA PHE A 46 2.95 18.01 3.43
C PHE A 46 3.84 18.33 2.23
N PRO A 47 5.13 17.97 2.29
CA PRO A 47 6.02 18.13 1.13
C PRO A 47 5.69 17.11 0.04
N ASP A 48 6.04 17.40 -1.20
CA ASP A 48 5.88 16.48 -2.32
C ASP A 48 6.68 15.19 -2.08
N HIS A 49 6.15 14.08 -2.58
CA HIS A 49 6.82 12.76 -2.51
C HIS A 49 7.16 12.34 -1.09
N CYS A 50 6.30 12.67 -0.15
CA CYS A 50 6.53 12.38 1.25
C CYS A 50 5.97 11.02 1.71
N SER A 51 5.32 10.28 0.84
CA SER A 51 4.65 9.05 1.24
C SER A 51 4.99 7.83 0.37
N THR A 52 4.84 6.66 0.96
CA THR A 52 4.94 5.39 0.26
C THR A 52 3.91 4.43 0.84
N ALA A 53 3.50 3.45 0.05
CA ALA A 53 2.51 2.48 0.46
C ALA A 53 2.80 1.12 -0.14
N GLY A 54 2.21 0.09 0.45
CA GLY A 54 2.36 -1.25 -0.06
C GLY A 54 1.45 -2.23 0.66
N LEU A 55 1.63 -3.50 0.35
CA LEU A 55 0.83 -4.58 0.92
C LEU A 55 1.77 -5.63 1.50
N ASP A 56 1.51 -6.03 2.73
CA ASP A 56 2.22 -7.11 3.41
C ASP A 56 1.33 -8.34 3.52
N GLU A 57 1.98 -9.47 3.58
CA GLU A 57 1.34 -10.77 3.76
C GLU A 57 1.95 -11.42 4.99
N TYR A 58 1.12 -12.06 5.82
CA TYR A 58 1.61 -12.70 7.04
C TYR A 58 2.07 -14.13 6.73
N ASP A 59 3.29 -14.46 7.11
CA ASP A 59 3.84 -15.81 7.01
C ASP A 59 3.63 -16.53 8.34
N GLU A 60 2.74 -17.51 8.35
CA GLU A 60 2.41 -18.25 9.57
C GLU A 60 3.54 -19.19 10.02
N GLU A 61 4.36 -19.64 9.10
CA GLU A 61 5.50 -20.51 9.44
C GLU A 61 6.60 -19.73 10.15
N GLU A 62 6.93 -18.57 9.60
CA GLU A 62 7.96 -17.69 10.18
C GLU A 62 7.39 -16.77 11.25
N LYS A 63 6.07 -16.67 11.31
CA LYS A 63 5.34 -15.79 12.23
C LYS A 63 5.76 -14.34 12.10
N GLU A 64 5.86 -13.89 10.86
CA GLU A 64 6.25 -12.51 10.57
C GLU A 64 5.56 -11.99 9.32
N TRP A 65 5.51 -10.68 9.20
CA TRP A 65 4.97 -10.02 8.02
C TRP A 65 6.08 -9.85 7.00
N GLY A 66 5.73 -10.08 5.72
CA GLY A 66 6.65 -9.87 4.61
C GLY A 66 5.92 -9.20 3.46
N THR A 67 6.67 -8.81 2.43
CA THR A 67 6.08 -8.17 1.26
C THR A 67 5.19 -9.15 0.49
N TRP A 68 3.99 -8.68 0.12
CA TRP A 68 3.10 -9.46 -0.75
C TRP A 68 3.57 -9.37 -2.20
N TYR A 69 3.50 -10.50 -2.91
CA TYR A 69 3.80 -10.58 -4.35
C TYR A 69 2.66 -11.31 -5.05
N ASP A 70 2.40 -10.91 -6.29
CA ASP A 70 1.38 -11.59 -7.10
C ASP A 70 1.94 -12.85 -7.75
N GLU A 71 1.15 -13.50 -8.61
CA GLU A 71 1.55 -14.72 -9.31
C GLU A 71 2.80 -14.55 -10.17
N ASN A 72 3.04 -13.34 -10.62
CA ASN A 72 4.18 -13.01 -11.49
C ASN A 72 5.39 -12.49 -10.71
N GLY A 73 5.30 -12.47 -9.39
CA GLY A 73 6.39 -11.98 -8.55
C GLY A 73 6.44 -10.46 -8.43
N LEU A 74 5.38 -9.76 -8.80
CA LEU A 74 5.30 -8.31 -8.71
C LEU A 74 4.72 -7.90 -7.37
N ASP A 75 5.27 -6.87 -6.75
CA ASP A 75 4.73 -6.35 -5.50
C ASP A 75 3.44 -5.55 -5.78
N PHE A 76 2.83 -5.03 -4.72
CA PHE A 76 1.56 -4.32 -4.80
C PHE A 76 1.59 -3.16 -5.80
N ASN A 77 2.63 -2.35 -5.73
CA ASN A 77 2.74 -1.18 -6.61
C ASN A 77 2.99 -1.59 -8.06
N GLU A 78 3.88 -2.54 -8.28
CA GLU A 78 4.19 -3.06 -9.62
C GLU A 78 2.99 -3.75 -10.25
N HIS A 79 2.22 -4.48 -9.44
CA HIS A 79 1.03 -5.18 -9.91
C HIS A 79 0.02 -4.23 -10.55
N PHE A 80 -0.29 -3.12 -9.90
CA PHE A 80 -1.26 -2.16 -10.41
C PHE A 80 -0.68 -1.24 -11.48
N GLU A 81 0.60 -0.97 -11.44
CA GLU A 81 1.29 -0.22 -12.48
C GLU A 81 1.22 -0.96 -13.81
N THR A 82 1.42 -2.28 -13.79
CA THR A 82 1.32 -3.12 -14.99
C THR A 82 -0.10 -3.11 -15.57
N GLU A 83 -1.13 -3.16 -14.72
CA GLU A 83 -2.52 -3.08 -15.19
C GLU A 83 -2.80 -1.76 -15.88
N THR A 84 -2.26 -0.67 -15.35
CA THR A 84 -2.45 0.67 -15.90
C THR A 84 -1.82 0.81 -17.27
N GLU A 85 -0.68 0.18 -17.49
CA GLU A 85 0.04 0.26 -18.75
C GLU A 85 -0.68 -0.43 -19.91
N GLU A 86 -1.55 -1.37 -19.63
CA GLU A 86 -2.29 -2.10 -20.65
C GLU A 86 -3.44 -1.31 -21.26
N THR A 87 -3.78 -0.21 -20.69
CA THR A 87 -4.80 0.68 -21.23
C THR A 87 -4.19 1.84 -22.02
#